data_c2f43a8f2daf6199499f0878c7225614
#
_entry.id   c2f43a8f2daf6199499f0878c7225614
#
_cell.length_a   1.000
_cell.length_b   1.000
_cell.length_c   1.000
_cell.angle_alpha   90.00
_cell.angle_beta   90.00
_cell.angle_gamma   90.00
#
_symmetry.space_group_name_H-M   'P 1'
#
loop_
_entity.id
_entity.type
_entity.pdbx_description
1 polymer ?
#
loop_
_entity_poly.entity_id
_entity_poly.type
_entity_poly.pdbx_seq_one_letter_code
_entity_poly.pdbx_strand_id
1 'polypeptide(L)'
;MGLLKIVVCSGMKILMLGEGLNRKGGIVSVQKLILEQADSMVEIDHIATLVDGSPIKKSQAFLKALFDLSRNLLLGDVDLVHIHVSERGSAFRQSFTTLISKLFGKPVVMHTHGSEFHEFYNHLPAFLRIVLGWIYRKCDRFIVLSESWKEFYVEALKLKEQNVSVLPNSVRIPDQVPQRGDGHDGKVLFVFFGRIGQRKGAFDLVRSLLHLPERDRARLWLVMAGDGEADQLRDLVSELGLDSTVTIKDWISPQEREALSKKACVFVLPSYNEGLPMALLEAMSWGLAVITTPVGGIPGLIKHKENGILVEPGDTYQLASAIRLLIENEALRSDLGRAARESVLPFGADSYWKALTDIYSSTIYSSTTAKRTATNR
;
A
#
# COMPACT_ATOMS: atom_id res chain seq x y z
N MET A 1 -9.81 31.64 -37.46
CA MET A 1 -9.20 32.19 -36.25
C MET A 1 -10.17 31.94 -35.08
N GLY A 2 -10.09 30.80 -34.46
CA GLY A 2 -10.94 30.43 -33.32
C GLY A 2 -10.21 30.75 -32.04
N LEU A 3 -10.75 31.65 -31.24
CA LEU A 3 -10.29 31.97 -29.90
C LEU A 3 -10.40 30.73 -29.02
N LEU A 4 -9.25 30.11 -28.69
CA LEU A 4 -9.17 29.22 -27.53
C LEU A 4 -9.53 30.07 -26.31
N LYS A 5 -10.74 29.88 -25.77
CA LYS A 5 -11.07 30.33 -24.42
C LYS A 5 -10.10 29.57 -23.48
N ILE A 6 -9.14 30.31 -22.95
CA ILE A 6 -8.39 29.89 -21.76
C ILE A 6 -9.45 29.77 -20.66
N VAL A 7 -9.90 28.54 -20.40
CA VAL A 7 -10.65 28.24 -19.18
C VAL A 7 -9.61 28.43 -18.06
N VAL A 8 -9.72 29.53 -17.32
CA VAL A 8 -9.05 29.69 -16.05
C VAL A 8 -9.54 28.51 -15.20
N CYS A 9 -8.73 27.49 -15.06
CA CYS A 9 -9.05 26.35 -14.22
C CYS A 9 -9.08 26.86 -12.76
N SER A 10 -10.29 27.06 -12.24
CA SER A 10 -10.48 26.96 -10.80
C SER A 10 -9.95 25.58 -10.39
N GLY A 11 -9.12 25.53 -9.35
CA GLY A 11 -8.52 24.26 -8.89
C GLY A 11 -9.59 23.20 -8.64
N MET A 12 -9.26 21.92 -8.88
CA MET A 12 -10.15 20.79 -8.60
C MET A 12 -10.32 20.61 -7.08
N LYS A 13 -11.56 20.48 -6.61
CA LYS A 13 -11.86 20.18 -5.20
C LYS A 13 -12.23 18.72 -5.02
N ILE A 14 -11.35 17.99 -4.39
CA ILE A 14 -11.46 16.54 -4.15
C ILE A 14 -11.84 16.28 -2.70
N LEU A 15 -12.86 15.47 -2.48
CA LEU A 15 -13.21 15.00 -1.16
C LEU A 15 -12.68 13.58 -0.97
N MET A 16 -11.62 13.42 -0.18
CA MET A 16 -10.97 12.13 0.09
C MET A 16 -11.59 11.46 1.31
N LEU A 17 -12.06 10.22 1.15
CA LEU A 17 -12.57 9.40 2.23
C LEU A 17 -11.67 8.19 2.49
N GLY A 18 -11.28 8.00 3.76
CA GLY A 18 -10.41 6.88 4.10
C GLY A 18 -10.28 6.65 5.60
N GLU A 19 -9.15 6.11 6.00
CA GLU A 19 -8.84 5.91 7.42
C GLU A 19 -8.38 7.23 8.07
N GLY A 20 -8.58 7.35 9.38
CA GLY A 20 -8.06 8.50 10.13
C GLY A 20 -6.53 8.58 10.04
N LEU A 21 -6.01 9.78 9.77
CA LEU A 21 -4.58 10.00 9.50
C LEU A 21 -3.65 9.69 10.68
N ASN A 22 -4.18 9.53 11.89
CA ASN A 22 -3.43 9.12 13.08
C ASN A 22 -3.29 7.59 13.21
N ARG A 23 -3.94 6.82 12.34
CA ARG A 23 -3.83 5.37 12.33
C ARG A 23 -2.51 4.93 11.71
N LYS A 24 -2.09 3.70 12.05
CA LYS A 24 -0.91 3.05 11.49
C LYS A 24 -1.33 2.17 10.31
N GLY A 25 -0.55 2.16 9.24
CA GLY A 25 -0.79 1.27 8.10
C GLY A 25 -0.50 1.87 6.73
N GLY A 26 -0.42 1.01 5.72
CA GLY A 26 -0.07 1.38 4.34
C GLY A 26 -1.08 2.34 3.70
N ILE A 27 -2.38 2.16 3.93
CA ILE A 27 -3.43 3.05 3.40
C ILE A 27 -3.22 4.49 3.89
N VAL A 28 -2.95 4.65 5.19
CA VAL A 28 -2.70 5.97 5.78
C VAL A 28 -1.42 6.60 5.22
N SER A 29 -0.40 5.80 4.95
CA SER A 29 0.83 6.29 4.31
C SER A 29 0.55 6.85 2.92
N VAL A 30 -0.25 6.13 2.11
CA VAL A 30 -0.67 6.59 0.77
C VAL A 30 -1.51 7.86 0.86
N GLN A 31 -2.50 7.91 1.77
CA GLN A 31 -3.33 9.10 1.96
C GLN A 31 -2.50 10.33 2.34
N LYS A 32 -1.53 10.18 3.24
CA LYS A 32 -0.62 11.26 3.63
C LYS A 32 0.23 11.74 2.46
N LEU A 33 0.80 10.81 1.67
CA LEU A 33 1.57 11.17 0.48
C LEU A 33 0.73 11.96 -0.53
N ILE A 34 -0.54 11.59 -0.74
CA ILE A 34 -1.45 12.33 -1.62
C ILE A 34 -1.75 13.73 -1.06
N LEU A 35 -2.04 13.83 0.25
CA LEU A 35 -2.33 15.13 0.90
C LEU A 35 -1.14 16.08 0.90
N GLU A 36 0.08 15.55 0.99
CA GLU A 36 1.32 16.34 0.94
C GLU A 36 1.61 16.91 -0.45
N GLN A 37 1.06 16.29 -1.52
CA GLN A 37 1.20 16.75 -2.90
C GLN A 37 0.10 17.74 -3.30
N ALA A 38 -0.98 17.87 -2.51
CA ALA A 38 -2.06 18.79 -2.80
C ALA A 38 -1.55 20.25 -2.90
N ASP A 39 -2.03 20.98 -3.90
CA ASP A 39 -1.60 22.33 -4.23
C ASP A 39 -2.80 23.23 -4.58
N SER A 40 -2.52 24.42 -5.11
CA SER A 40 -3.58 25.36 -5.54
C SER A 40 -4.41 24.87 -6.75
N MET A 41 -3.92 23.87 -7.48
CA MET A 41 -4.62 23.28 -8.63
C MET A 41 -5.51 22.10 -8.20
N VAL A 42 -5.19 21.44 -7.07
CA VAL A 42 -5.95 20.30 -6.53
C VAL A 42 -6.04 20.44 -5.02
N GLU A 43 -7.16 20.99 -4.56
CA GLU A 43 -7.48 21.06 -3.13
C GLU A 43 -8.10 19.73 -2.67
N ILE A 44 -7.61 19.18 -1.57
CA ILE A 44 -8.11 17.90 -1.02
C ILE A 44 -8.55 18.06 0.42
N ASP A 45 -9.84 17.86 0.66
CA ASP A 45 -10.42 17.73 1.99
C ASP A 45 -10.48 16.24 2.39
N HIS A 46 -10.12 15.91 3.62
CA HIS A 46 -10.10 14.53 4.12
C HIS A 46 -11.19 14.28 5.16
N ILE A 47 -11.97 13.21 4.96
CA ILE A 47 -12.95 12.68 5.93
C ILE A 47 -12.54 11.28 6.38
N ALA A 48 -12.34 11.13 7.70
CA ALA A 48 -12.03 9.84 8.31
C ALA A 48 -13.29 8.97 8.48
N THR A 49 -13.38 7.87 7.74
CA THR A 49 -14.47 6.88 7.85
C THR A 49 -14.19 5.80 8.89
N LEU A 50 -12.98 5.75 9.43
CA LEU A 50 -12.56 4.81 10.47
C LEU A 50 -11.50 5.46 11.36
N VAL A 51 -11.68 5.32 12.67
CA VAL A 51 -10.72 5.74 13.71
C VAL A 51 -10.40 4.57 14.64
N ASP A 52 -9.33 4.68 15.42
CA ASP A 52 -9.02 3.71 16.46
C ASP A 52 -9.90 3.91 17.70
N GLY A 53 -10.19 2.81 18.38
CA GLY A 53 -10.97 2.82 19.61
C GLY A 53 -12.03 1.72 19.67
N SER A 54 -12.98 1.87 20.62
CA SER A 54 -14.07 0.93 20.83
C SER A 54 -15.01 0.84 19.60
N PRO A 55 -15.80 -0.23 19.47
CA PRO A 55 -16.81 -0.34 18.41
C PRO A 55 -17.77 0.85 18.36
N ILE A 56 -18.17 1.37 19.52
CA ILE A 56 -19.05 2.55 19.64
C ILE A 56 -18.37 3.77 19.02
N LYS A 57 -17.11 4.04 19.40
CA LYS A 57 -16.33 5.16 18.85
C LYS A 57 -16.16 5.05 17.33
N LYS A 58 -15.91 3.85 16.82
CA LYS A 58 -15.82 3.58 15.36
C LYS A 58 -17.14 3.86 14.65
N SER A 59 -18.27 3.44 15.24
CA SER A 59 -19.61 3.68 14.68
C SER A 59 -19.96 5.18 14.69
N GLN A 60 -19.70 5.89 15.80
CA GLN A 60 -19.89 7.34 15.89
C GLN A 60 -19.05 8.10 14.84
N ALA A 61 -17.79 7.73 14.68
CA ALA A 61 -16.91 8.33 13.67
C ALA A 61 -17.45 8.09 12.26
N PHE A 62 -17.98 6.91 11.96
CA PHE A 62 -18.56 6.63 10.66
C PHE A 62 -19.86 7.41 10.41
N LEU A 63 -20.77 7.50 11.40
CA LEU A 63 -21.97 8.33 11.29
C LEU A 63 -21.62 9.80 11.08
N LYS A 64 -20.63 10.30 11.81
CA LYS A 64 -20.10 11.66 11.59
C LYS A 64 -19.56 11.82 10.17
N ALA A 65 -18.81 10.83 9.67
CA ALA A 65 -18.27 10.85 8.31
C ALA A 65 -19.36 10.91 7.24
N LEU A 66 -20.49 10.18 7.42
CA LEU A 66 -21.63 10.25 6.50
C LEU A 66 -22.32 11.63 6.55
N PHE A 67 -22.44 12.22 7.74
CA PHE A 67 -22.97 13.58 7.89
C PHE A 67 -22.06 14.61 7.20
N ASP A 68 -20.75 14.56 7.51
CA ASP A 68 -19.76 15.48 6.92
C ASP A 68 -19.70 15.32 5.39
N LEU A 69 -19.74 14.09 4.87
CA LEU A 69 -19.84 13.80 3.45
C LEU A 69 -21.08 14.49 2.84
N SER A 70 -22.26 14.21 3.39
CA SER A 70 -23.52 14.75 2.87
C SER A 70 -23.53 16.28 2.90
N ARG A 71 -23.04 16.89 4.00
CA ARG A 71 -22.91 18.34 4.13
C ARG A 71 -21.98 18.93 3.09
N ASN A 72 -20.79 18.35 2.89
CA ASN A 72 -19.84 18.84 1.89
C ASN A 72 -20.39 18.69 0.46
N LEU A 73 -21.11 17.61 0.16
CA LEU A 73 -21.73 17.39 -1.14
C LEU A 73 -22.92 18.33 -1.42
N LEU A 74 -23.63 18.75 -0.36
CA LEU A 74 -24.78 19.66 -0.47
C LEU A 74 -24.36 21.14 -0.55
N LEU A 75 -23.38 21.53 0.28
CA LEU A 75 -23.01 22.94 0.52
C LEU A 75 -21.66 23.33 -0.09
N GLY A 76 -20.85 22.36 -0.48
CA GLY A 76 -19.50 22.57 -0.98
C GLY A 76 -19.38 22.39 -2.50
N ASP A 77 -18.32 22.97 -3.06
CA ASP A 77 -17.99 22.87 -4.47
C ASP A 77 -17.12 21.64 -4.75
N VAL A 78 -17.56 20.44 -4.28
CA VAL A 78 -16.83 19.20 -4.52
C VAL A 78 -16.96 18.78 -5.98
N ASP A 79 -15.85 18.56 -6.66
CA ASP A 79 -15.82 18.08 -8.04
C ASP A 79 -15.81 16.56 -8.14
N LEU A 80 -15.13 15.88 -7.20
CA LEU A 80 -14.94 14.45 -7.21
C LEU A 80 -14.79 13.90 -5.79
N VAL A 81 -15.28 12.68 -5.55
CA VAL A 81 -15.08 11.94 -4.31
C VAL A 81 -14.08 10.81 -4.55
N HIS A 82 -12.95 10.84 -3.81
CA HIS A 82 -11.92 9.82 -3.83
C HIS A 82 -12.03 8.92 -2.60
N ILE A 83 -12.32 7.65 -2.77
CA ILE A 83 -12.62 6.70 -1.70
C ILE A 83 -11.51 5.65 -1.61
N HIS A 84 -10.82 5.59 -0.48
CA HIS A 84 -9.86 4.52 -0.18
C HIS A 84 -10.59 3.32 0.45
N VAL A 85 -10.41 2.15 -0.12
CA VAL A 85 -11.08 0.92 0.32
C VAL A 85 -10.11 -0.24 0.50
N SER A 86 -10.38 -1.05 1.52
CA SER A 86 -9.83 -2.39 1.70
C SER A 86 -10.97 -3.41 1.83
N GLU A 87 -10.64 -4.60 2.29
CA GLU A 87 -11.61 -5.69 2.50
C GLU A 87 -12.50 -5.52 3.73
N ARG A 88 -13.39 -6.50 3.97
CA ARG A 88 -14.23 -6.66 5.17
C ARG A 88 -15.08 -5.41 5.49
N GLY A 89 -15.02 -4.91 6.70
CA GLY A 89 -15.79 -3.74 7.14
C GLY A 89 -15.52 -2.47 6.34
N SER A 90 -14.34 -2.32 5.74
CA SER A 90 -14.02 -1.20 4.85
C SER A 90 -14.88 -1.26 3.58
N ALA A 91 -14.98 -2.43 2.94
CA ALA A 91 -15.77 -2.62 1.74
C ALA A 91 -17.24 -2.19 1.94
N PHE A 92 -17.85 -2.58 3.07
CA PHE A 92 -19.23 -2.19 3.37
C PHE A 92 -19.37 -0.70 3.69
N ARG A 93 -18.51 -0.13 4.54
CA ARG A 93 -18.55 1.31 4.84
C ARG A 93 -18.41 2.17 3.58
N GLN A 94 -17.46 1.82 2.72
CA GLN A 94 -17.24 2.58 1.49
C GLN A 94 -18.33 2.36 0.44
N SER A 95 -19.10 1.29 0.53
CA SER A 95 -20.33 1.13 -0.26
C SER A 95 -21.36 2.21 0.07
N PHE A 96 -21.58 2.53 1.35
CA PHE A 96 -22.49 3.60 1.76
C PHE A 96 -22.00 4.97 1.28
N THR A 97 -20.72 5.26 1.43
CA THR A 97 -20.15 6.54 0.96
C THR A 97 -20.25 6.68 -0.56
N THR A 98 -20.05 5.57 -1.30
CA THR A 98 -20.26 5.53 -2.76
C THR A 98 -21.69 5.85 -3.14
N LEU A 99 -22.67 5.21 -2.51
CA LEU A 99 -24.09 5.43 -2.82
C LEU A 99 -24.50 6.87 -2.52
N ILE A 100 -24.10 7.44 -1.39
CA ILE A 100 -24.36 8.84 -1.07
C ILE A 100 -23.73 9.75 -2.11
N SER A 101 -22.46 9.58 -2.46
CA SER A 101 -21.78 10.39 -3.46
C SER A 101 -22.50 10.36 -4.82
N LYS A 102 -22.95 9.17 -5.24
CA LYS A 102 -23.71 9.00 -6.48
C LYS A 102 -25.12 9.60 -6.40
N LEU A 103 -25.77 9.60 -5.23
CA LEU A 103 -27.06 10.26 -5.02
C LEU A 103 -26.96 11.78 -5.25
N PHE A 104 -25.85 12.39 -4.81
CA PHE A 104 -25.55 13.81 -5.09
C PHE A 104 -24.95 14.04 -6.49
N GLY A 105 -24.94 13.01 -7.33
CA GLY A 105 -24.47 13.10 -8.72
C GLY A 105 -22.99 13.39 -8.87
N LYS A 106 -22.15 13.15 -7.84
CA LYS A 106 -20.71 13.39 -7.93
C LYS A 106 -19.99 12.17 -8.52
N PRO A 107 -18.93 12.39 -9.32
CA PRO A 107 -18.07 11.30 -9.77
C PRO A 107 -17.30 10.70 -8.60
N VAL A 108 -17.10 9.38 -8.65
CA VAL A 108 -16.44 8.59 -7.61
C VAL A 108 -15.24 7.86 -8.18
N VAL A 109 -14.07 8.09 -7.60
CA VAL A 109 -12.87 7.29 -7.79
C VAL A 109 -12.73 6.35 -6.59
N MET A 110 -12.72 5.04 -6.81
CA MET A 110 -12.49 4.02 -5.79
C MET A 110 -11.05 3.56 -5.87
N HIS A 111 -10.27 3.73 -4.81
CA HIS A 111 -8.86 3.33 -4.74
C HIS A 111 -8.71 2.14 -3.80
N THR A 112 -8.32 1.00 -4.34
CA THR A 112 -8.29 -0.27 -3.62
C THR A 112 -6.91 -0.54 -3.01
N HIS A 113 -6.90 -1.02 -1.75
CA HIS A 113 -5.67 -1.31 -1.00
C HIS A 113 -5.68 -2.70 -0.32
N GLY A 114 -6.78 -3.43 -0.45
CA GLY A 114 -7.00 -4.69 0.24
C GLY A 114 -6.07 -5.80 -0.28
N SER A 115 -5.27 -6.37 0.60
CA SER A 115 -4.39 -7.51 0.28
C SER A 115 -5.11 -8.87 0.30
N GLU A 116 -6.23 -8.96 1.02
CA GLU A 116 -7.04 -10.17 1.19
C GLU A 116 -8.44 -10.00 0.56
N PHE A 117 -8.62 -9.00 -0.34
CA PHE A 117 -9.94 -8.73 -0.89
C PHE A 117 -10.49 -9.92 -1.71
N HIS A 118 -9.64 -10.65 -2.42
CA HIS A 118 -10.02 -11.84 -3.18
C HIS A 118 -10.55 -12.95 -2.27
N GLU A 119 -9.90 -13.24 -1.15
CA GLU A 119 -10.38 -14.22 -0.17
C GLU A 119 -11.68 -13.76 0.47
N PHE A 120 -11.71 -12.51 0.95
CA PHE A 120 -12.91 -11.90 1.53
C PHE A 120 -14.11 -12.01 0.58
N TYR A 121 -13.93 -11.60 -0.69
CA TYR A 121 -14.99 -11.58 -1.69
C TYR A 121 -15.51 -13.00 -2.00
N ASN A 122 -14.60 -13.96 -2.15
CA ASN A 122 -14.95 -15.35 -2.45
C ASN A 122 -15.71 -16.04 -1.31
N HIS A 123 -15.45 -15.66 -0.06
CA HIS A 123 -16.16 -16.18 1.11
C HIS A 123 -17.50 -15.46 1.40
N LEU A 124 -17.81 -14.37 0.70
CA LEU A 124 -19.10 -13.70 0.87
C LEU A 124 -20.26 -14.55 0.33
N PRO A 125 -21.42 -14.54 1.01
CA PRO A 125 -22.67 -15.07 0.44
C PRO A 125 -22.98 -14.46 -0.92
N ALA A 126 -23.55 -15.23 -1.83
CA ALA A 126 -23.78 -14.83 -3.22
C ALA A 126 -24.56 -13.50 -3.33
N PHE A 127 -25.57 -13.29 -2.50
CA PHE A 127 -26.34 -12.04 -2.51
C PHE A 127 -25.48 -10.82 -2.13
N LEU A 128 -24.56 -10.96 -1.17
CA LEU A 128 -23.66 -9.87 -0.80
C LEU A 128 -22.64 -9.56 -1.91
N ARG A 129 -22.14 -10.59 -2.62
CA ARG A 129 -21.29 -10.40 -3.80
C ARG A 129 -22.04 -9.62 -4.90
N ILE A 130 -23.30 -9.97 -5.15
CA ILE A 130 -24.14 -9.27 -6.14
C ILE A 130 -24.33 -7.80 -5.75
N VAL A 131 -24.71 -7.54 -4.48
CA VAL A 131 -24.93 -6.18 -3.97
C VAL A 131 -23.65 -5.36 -4.02
N LEU A 132 -22.53 -5.90 -3.52
CA LEU A 132 -21.24 -5.23 -3.54
C LEU A 132 -20.78 -4.91 -4.97
N GLY A 133 -20.88 -5.89 -5.87
CA GLY A 133 -20.57 -5.70 -7.28
C GLY A 133 -21.46 -4.64 -7.94
N TRP A 134 -22.76 -4.63 -7.63
CA TRP A 134 -23.69 -3.61 -8.14
C TRP A 134 -23.32 -2.20 -7.68
N ILE A 135 -22.96 -2.02 -6.39
CA ILE A 135 -22.53 -0.73 -5.86
C ILE A 135 -21.22 -0.29 -6.50
N TYR A 136 -20.23 -1.19 -6.57
CA TYR A 136 -18.91 -0.85 -7.07
C TYR A 136 -18.92 -0.51 -8.58
N ARG A 137 -19.80 -1.13 -9.37
CA ARG A 137 -20.03 -0.73 -10.77
C ARG A 137 -20.59 0.67 -10.96
N LYS A 138 -21.06 1.34 -9.89
CA LYS A 138 -21.47 2.75 -9.94
C LYS A 138 -20.31 3.74 -9.84
N CYS A 139 -19.12 3.29 -9.42
CA CYS A 139 -17.93 4.13 -9.42
C CYS A 139 -17.55 4.48 -10.87
N ASP A 140 -17.10 5.70 -11.07
CA ASP A 140 -16.72 6.21 -12.41
C ASP A 140 -15.32 5.74 -12.78
N ARG A 141 -14.45 5.57 -11.77
CA ARG A 141 -13.10 5.05 -11.94
C ARG A 141 -12.70 4.16 -10.76
N PHE A 142 -11.96 3.10 -11.07
CA PHE A 142 -11.28 2.23 -10.10
C PHE A 142 -9.77 2.38 -10.24
N ILE A 143 -9.08 2.57 -9.12
CA ILE A 143 -7.61 2.53 -9.03
C ILE A 143 -7.23 1.24 -8.31
N VAL A 144 -6.36 0.47 -8.94
CA VAL A 144 -5.80 -0.79 -8.43
C VAL A 144 -4.29 -0.75 -8.46
N LEU A 145 -3.63 -1.59 -7.64
CA LEU A 145 -2.20 -1.48 -7.38
C LEU A 145 -1.31 -2.24 -8.39
N SER A 146 -1.89 -3.13 -9.21
CA SER A 146 -1.16 -3.93 -10.21
C SER A 146 -2.10 -4.47 -11.29
N GLU A 147 -1.53 -5.00 -12.38
CA GLU A 147 -2.33 -5.64 -13.43
C GLU A 147 -3.06 -6.89 -12.91
N SER A 148 -2.43 -7.69 -12.05
CA SER A 148 -3.10 -8.87 -11.44
C SER A 148 -4.32 -8.47 -10.61
N TRP A 149 -4.25 -7.37 -9.87
CA TRP A 149 -5.41 -6.80 -9.18
C TRP A 149 -6.46 -6.25 -10.13
N LYS A 150 -6.04 -5.67 -11.28
CA LYS A 150 -6.97 -5.21 -12.33
C LYS A 150 -7.76 -6.39 -12.90
N GLU A 151 -7.08 -7.46 -13.30
CA GLU A 151 -7.71 -8.68 -13.81
C GLU A 151 -8.75 -9.23 -12.82
N PHE A 152 -8.34 -9.37 -11.54
CA PHE A 152 -9.24 -9.83 -10.48
C PHE A 152 -10.50 -8.94 -10.33
N TYR A 153 -10.35 -7.62 -10.21
CA TYR A 153 -11.48 -6.73 -9.98
C TYR A 153 -12.40 -6.64 -11.20
N VAL A 154 -11.85 -6.65 -12.41
CA VAL A 154 -12.62 -6.68 -13.66
C VAL A 154 -13.46 -7.96 -13.72
N GLU A 155 -12.87 -9.10 -13.42
CA GLU A 155 -13.58 -10.39 -13.47
C GLU A 155 -14.59 -10.54 -12.33
N ALA A 156 -14.16 -10.35 -11.07
CA ALA A 156 -14.99 -10.62 -9.89
C ALA A 156 -16.18 -9.67 -9.76
N LEU A 157 -15.98 -8.38 -10.03
CA LEU A 157 -17.01 -7.34 -9.89
C LEU A 157 -17.71 -7.00 -11.21
N LYS A 158 -17.28 -7.59 -12.33
CA LYS A 158 -17.77 -7.29 -13.70
C LYS A 158 -17.63 -5.80 -14.02
N LEU A 159 -16.47 -5.23 -13.69
CA LEU A 159 -16.14 -3.85 -14.01
C LEU A 159 -15.82 -3.73 -15.51
N LYS A 160 -16.08 -2.54 -16.07
CA LYS A 160 -15.58 -2.21 -17.41
C LYS A 160 -14.08 -1.97 -17.33
N GLU A 161 -13.29 -2.68 -18.12
CA GLU A 161 -11.82 -2.59 -18.09
C GLU A 161 -11.31 -1.15 -18.25
N GLN A 162 -11.92 -0.39 -19.15
CA GLN A 162 -11.61 1.02 -19.39
C GLN A 162 -11.81 1.94 -18.17
N ASN A 163 -12.58 1.50 -17.17
CA ASN A 163 -12.80 2.24 -15.92
C ASN A 163 -11.82 1.84 -14.83
N VAL A 164 -10.92 0.88 -15.07
CA VAL A 164 -9.93 0.43 -14.11
C VAL A 164 -8.55 0.91 -14.52
N SER A 165 -7.91 1.71 -13.68
CA SER A 165 -6.56 2.23 -13.87
C SER A 165 -5.60 1.55 -12.90
N VAL A 166 -4.46 1.09 -13.40
CA VAL A 166 -3.37 0.61 -12.55
C VAL A 166 -2.54 1.80 -12.12
N LEU A 167 -2.48 2.03 -10.82
CA LEU A 167 -1.65 3.05 -10.19
C LEU A 167 -1.00 2.44 -8.96
N PRO A 168 0.24 1.93 -9.06
CA PRO A 168 0.98 1.40 -7.92
C PRO A 168 1.13 2.45 -6.81
N ASN A 169 1.27 2.01 -5.57
CA ASN A 169 1.51 2.92 -4.46
C ASN A 169 2.76 3.79 -4.70
N SER A 170 2.67 5.04 -4.29
CA SER A 170 3.80 5.97 -4.35
C SER A 170 4.77 5.79 -3.20
N VAL A 171 6.03 6.17 -3.42
CA VAL A 171 7.07 6.18 -2.40
C VAL A 171 7.94 7.44 -2.52
N ARG A 172 8.43 7.92 -1.39
CA ARG A 172 9.47 8.97 -1.38
C ARG A 172 10.79 8.37 -1.84
N ILE A 173 11.41 8.99 -2.84
CA ILE A 173 12.73 8.61 -3.33
C ILE A 173 13.78 9.48 -2.65
N PRO A 174 14.68 8.93 -1.82
CA PRO A 174 15.78 9.70 -1.25
C PRO A 174 16.74 10.21 -2.33
N ASP A 175 17.20 11.44 -2.22
CA ASP A 175 18.18 12.02 -3.16
C ASP A 175 19.50 11.26 -3.15
N GLN A 176 19.93 10.81 -1.97
CA GLN A 176 21.18 10.09 -1.77
C GLN A 176 20.93 8.77 -1.02
N VAL A 177 21.61 7.74 -1.47
CA VAL A 177 21.64 6.43 -0.81
C VAL A 177 23.05 6.22 -0.26
N PRO A 178 23.19 5.86 1.03
CA PRO A 178 24.50 5.60 1.61
C PRO A 178 25.18 4.43 0.92
N GLN A 179 26.50 4.51 0.76
CA GLN A 179 27.28 3.33 0.43
C GLN A 179 27.20 2.35 1.61
N ARG A 180 26.88 1.10 1.32
CA ARG A 180 26.74 0.05 2.31
C ARG A 180 27.94 -0.88 2.22
N GLY A 181 28.67 -0.96 3.34
CA GLY A 181 29.68 -2.00 3.54
C GLY A 181 29.11 -3.19 4.36
N ASP A 182 30.00 -4.03 4.84
CA ASP A 182 29.67 -5.10 5.78
C ASP A 182 29.18 -4.52 7.12
N GLY A 183 27.97 -4.09 7.21
CA GLY A 183 27.19 -3.75 8.39
C GLY A 183 27.94 -3.19 9.62
N HIS A 184 27.25 -3.06 10.73
CA HIS A 184 27.84 -2.65 12.01
C HIS A 184 28.50 -3.88 12.66
N ASP A 185 29.75 -3.77 13.07
CA ASP A 185 30.53 -4.82 13.75
C ASP A 185 30.67 -6.16 12.97
N GLY A 186 30.80 -6.09 11.62
CA GLY A 186 30.97 -7.27 10.76
C GLY A 186 29.71 -8.09 10.57
N LYS A 187 28.54 -7.60 11.02
CA LYS A 187 27.23 -8.25 10.80
C LYS A 187 26.45 -7.55 9.69
N VAL A 188 25.83 -8.32 8.86
CA VAL A 188 24.90 -7.83 7.82
C VAL A 188 23.55 -7.51 8.46
N LEU A 189 23.12 -6.24 8.38
CA LEU A 189 21.83 -5.82 8.95
C LEU A 189 20.70 -6.12 7.98
N PHE A 190 19.78 -6.97 8.42
CA PHE A 190 18.51 -7.26 7.80
C PHE A 190 17.39 -6.54 8.53
N VAL A 191 16.40 -6.05 7.80
CA VAL A 191 15.24 -5.38 8.39
C VAL A 191 13.93 -5.95 7.86
N PHE A 192 12.94 -6.03 8.75
CA PHE A 192 11.55 -6.30 8.46
C PHE A 192 10.70 -5.15 9.00
N PHE A 193 9.87 -4.54 8.18
CA PHE A 193 8.95 -3.48 8.59
C PHE A 193 7.51 -3.86 8.25
N GLY A 194 6.64 -3.87 9.24
CA GLY A 194 5.23 -4.15 9.05
C GLY A 194 4.60 -4.80 10.27
N ARG A 195 3.29 -5.04 10.18
CA ARG A 195 2.57 -5.71 11.25
C ARG A 195 3.15 -7.11 11.48
N ILE A 196 3.65 -7.35 12.68
CA ILE A 196 4.17 -8.66 13.09
C ILE A 196 2.99 -9.63 13.22
N GLY A 197 3.06 -10.74 12.51
CA GLY A 197 2.00 -11.77 12.51
C GLY A 197 2.15 -12.76 11.37
N GLN A 198 1.30 -13.79 11.38
CA GLN A 198 1.35 -14.91 10.43
C GLN A 198 1.26 -14.44 8.98
N ARG A 199 0.32 -13.54 8.66
CA ARG A 199 0.11 -13.05 7.29
C ARG A 199 1.36 -12.43 6.65
N LYS A 200 2.21 -11.79 7.44
CA LYS A 200 3.46 -11.17 6.98
C LYS A 200 4.67 -12.14 7.02
N GLY A 201 4.45 -13.39 7.42
CA GLY A 201 5.51 -14.40 7.52
C GLY A 201 6.56 -14.11 8.61
N ALA A 202 6.20 -13.29 9.63
CA ALA A 202 7.15 -12.88 10.66
C ALA A 202 7.70 -14.05 11.47
N PHE A 203 6.85 -15.01 11.79
CA PHE A 203 7.23 -16.22 12.53
C PHE A 203 8.09 -17.17 11.68
N ASP A 204 7.78 -17.29 10.39
CA ASP A 204 8.54 -18.12 9.45
C ASP A 204 9.93 -17.52 9.19
N LEU A 205 10.03 -16.19 9.17
CA LEU A 205 11.33 -15.51 9.09
C LEU A 205 12.23 -15.87 10.27
N VAL A 206 11.72 -15.84 11.51
CA VAL A 206 12.49 -16.22 12.69
C VAL A 206 12.84 -17.71 12.66
N ARG A 207 11.88 -18.59 12.34
CA ARG A 207 12.13 -20.05 12.24
C ARG A 207 13.15 -20.39 11.15
N SER A 208 13.16 -19.67 10.04
CA SER A 208 14.11 -19.90 8.95
C SER A 208 15.57 -19.75 9.38
N LEU A 209 15.84 -18.93 10.41
CA LEU A 209 17.20 -18.71 10.92
C LEU A 209 17.80 -19.97 11.55
N LEU A 210 16.99 -20.94 11.98
CA LEU A 210 17.48 -22.22 12.51
C LEU A 210 18.09 -23.10 11.42
N HIS A 211 17.76 -22.88 10.15
CA HIS A 211 18.34 -23.60 9.02
C HIS A 211 19.69 -23.01 8.57
N LEU A 212 20.08 -21.85 9.12
CA LEU A 212 21.40 -21.25 8.83
C LEU A 212 22.50 -21.95 9.63
N PRO A 213 23.67 -22.21 9.02
CA PRO A 213 24.88 -22.56 9.77
C PRO A 213 25.19 -21.51 10.83
N GLU A 214 25.74 -21.92 11.97
CA GLU A 214 26.05 -21.03 13.08
C GLU A 214 26.97 -19.86 12.66
N ARG A 215 27.98 -20.12 11.83
CA ARG A 215 28.89 -19.10 11.29
C ARG A 215 28.14 -18.00 10.51
N ASP A 216 27.07 -18.35 9.77
CA ASP A 216 26.32 -17.41 8.96
C ASP A 216 25.31 -16.66 9.84
N ARG A 217 24.72 -17.36 10.81
CA ARG A 217 23.85 -16.76 11.82
C ARG A 217 24.59 -15.74 12.70
N ALA A 218 25.86 -15.99 13.03
CA ALA A 218 26.70 -15.07 13.79
C ALA A 218 26.98 -13.76 13.04
N ARG A 219 26.93 -13.78 11.68
CA ARG A 219 27.08 -12.60 10.82
C ARG A 219 25.77 -11.87 10.51
N LEU A 220 24.65 -12.37 11.02
CA LEU A 220 23.33 -11.78 10.81
C LEU A 220 22.95 -10.91 12.01
N TRP A 221 22.38 -9.75 11.72
CA TRP A 221 21.57 -8.99 12.66
C TRP A 221 20.22 -8.68 12.01
N LEU A 222 19.13 -9.22 12.55
CA LEU A 222 17.77 -8.99 12.05
C LEU A 222 17.02 -8.05 12.99
N VAL A 223 16.59 -6.90 12.49
CA VAL A 223 15.71 -5.99 13.20
C VAL A 223 14.30 -6.06 12.60
N MET A 224 13.35 -6.48 13.42
CA MET A 224 11.94 -6.56 13.04
C MET A 224 11.16 -5.49 13.79
N ALA A 225 10.47 -4.61 13.06
CA ALA A 225 9.74 -3.49 13.67
C ALA A 225 8.28 -3.43 13.18
N GLY A 226 7.34 -3.42 14.14
CA GLY A 226 5.93 -3.35 13.85
C GLY A 226 5.04 -3.58 15.06
N ASP A 227 3.74 -3.36 14.88
CA ASP A 227 2.70 -3.75 15.81
C ASP A 227 2.21 -5.19 15.57
N GLY A 228 1.21 -5.63 16.33
CA GLY A 228 0.59 -6.95 16.17
C GLY A 228 1.05 -7.93 17.24
N GLU A 229 1.57 -9.08 16.82
CA GLU A 229 1.94 -10.21 17.69
C GLU A 229 3.40 -10.13 18.14
N ALA A 230 3.88 -8.91 18.47
CA ALA A 230 5.29 -8.67 18.81
C ALA A 230 5.76 -9.40 20.05
N ASP A 231 4.91 -9.50 21.10
CA ASP A 231 5.25 -10.21 22.33
C ASP A 231 5.40 -11.72 22.07
N GLN A 232 4.47 -12.32 21.33
CA GLN A 232 4.56 -13.74 20.93
C GLN A 232 5.81 -14.03 20.09
N LEU A 233 6.22 -13.06 19.24
CA LEU A 233 7.44 -13.21 18.47
C LEU A 233 8.70 -13.07 19.33
N ARG A 234 8.70 -12.22 20.37
CA ARG A 234 9.79 -12.13 21.37
C ARG A 234 9.93 -13.46 22.14
N ASP A 235 8.81 -14.02 22.58
CA ASP A 235 8.80 -15.32 23.27
C ASP A 235 9.41 -16.40 22.37
N LEU A 236 9.01 -16.46 21.10
CA LEU A 236 9.58 -17.40 20.13
C LEU A 236 11.08 -17.18 19.91
N VAL A 237 11.56 -15.94 19.80
CA VAL A 237 12.98 -15.62 19.65
C VAL A 237 13.78 -16.14 20.83
N SER A 238 13.29 -15.93 22.05
CA SER A 238 13.96 -16.39 23.27
C SER A 238 13.91 -17.92 23.42
N GLU A 239 12.76 -18.55 23.11
CA GLU A 239 12.62 -20.01 23.09
C GLU A 239 13.63 -20.68 22.15
N LEU A 240 13.89 -20.07 21.01
CA LEU A 240 14.82 -20.57 19.99
C LEU A 240 16.28 -20.14 20.22
N GLY A 241 16.57 -19.37 21.27
CA GLY A 241 17.91 -18.89 21.59
C GLY A 241 18.48 -17.92 20.55
N LEU A 242 17.63 -17.10 19.94
CA LEU A 242 18.00 -16.17 18.87
C LEU A 242 18.14 -14.71 19.32
N ASP A 243 18.13 -14.43 20.64
CA ASP A 243 18.19 -13.07 21.22
C ASP A 243 19.41 -12.25 20.79
N SER A 244 20.54 -12.90 20.51
CA SER A 244 21.76 -12.26 20.01
C SER A 244 21.73 -11.92 18.52
N THR A 245 20.74 -12.45 17.78
CA THR A 245 20.63 -12.35 16.32
C THR A 245 19.42 -11.49 15.90
N VAL A 246 18.32 -11.55 16.68
CA VAL A 246 17.05 -10.93 16.34
C VAL A 246 16.69 -9.86 17.38
N THR A 247 16.36 -8.67 16.91
CA THR A 247 15.86 -7.57 17.74
C THR A 247 14.42 -7.25 17.31
N ILE A 248 13.48 -7.38 18.24
CA ILE A 248 12.07 -7.02 18.00
C ILE A 248 11.79 -5.64 18.57
N LYS A 249 11.36 -4.73 17.70
CA LYS A 249 10.88 -3.40 18.07
C LYS A 249 9.37 -3.31 17.86
N ASP A 250 8.70 -2.55 18.71
CA ASP A 250 7.33 -2.13 18.48
C ASP A 250 7.26 -1.20 17.27
N TRP A 251 6.11 -0.56 17.06
CA TRP A 251 5.99 0.40 15.99
C TRP A 251 7.00 1.55 16.15
N ILE A 252 7.84 1.73 15.14
CA ILE A 252 8.86 2.77 15.09
C ILE A 252 8.37 4.00 14.32
N SER A 253 8.91 5.17 14.66
CA SER A 253 8.65 6.42 13.96
C SER A 253 9.20 6.40 12.52
N PRO A 254 8.71 7.28 11.62
CA PRO A 254 9.29 7.45 10.28
C PRO A 254 10.79 7.74 10.32
N GLN A 255 11.25 8.55 11.27
CA GLN A 255 12.66 8.91 11.45
C GLN A 255 13.52 7.70 11.84
N GLU A 256 13.03 6.87 12.77
CA GLU A 256 13.72 5.63 13.16
C GLU A 256 13.75 4.63 12.00
N ARG A 257 12.66 4.52 11.23
CA ARG A 257 12.61 3.66 10.04
C ARG A 257 13.62 4.12 9.01
N GLU A 258 13.70 5.41 8.73
CA GLU A 258 14.69 6.00 7.84
C GLU A 258 16.11 5.70 8.32
N ALA A 259 16.39 5.91 9.62
CA ALA A 259 17.72 5.65 10.20
C ALA A 259 18.12 4.16 10.08
N LEU A 260 17.16 3.23 10.26
CA LEU A 260 17.40 1.81 10.04
C LEU A 260 17.60 1.50 8.55
N SER A 261 16.79 2.08 7.65
CA SER A 261 16.91 1.87 6.21
C SER A 261 18.24 2.37 5.66
N LYS A 262 18.77 3.45 6.20
CA LYS A 262 20.13 3.96 5.86
C LYS A 262 21.24 2.97 6.21
N LYS A 263 21.09 2.20 7.28
CA LYS A 263 22.10 1.25 7.78
C LYS A 263 21.89 -0.17 7.27
N ALA A 264 20.67 -0.54 6.95
CA ALA A 264 20.33 -1.90 6.55
C ALA A 264 20.91 -2.24 5.18
N CYS A 265 21.24 -3.52 4.98
CA CYS A 265 21.70 -4.06 3.71
C CYS A 265 20.58 -4.80 2.98
N VAL A 266 19.69 -5.44 3.73
CA VAL A 266 18.65 -6.31 3.18
C VAL A 266 17.31 -6.03 3.88
N PHE A 267 16.26 -5.99 3.08
CA PHE A 267 14.88 -5.99 3.53
C PHE A 267 14.25 -7.37 3.29
N VAL A 268 13.56 -7.91 4.28
CA VAL A 268 12.90 -9.22 4.17
C VAL A 268 11.41 -9.07 4.48
N LEU A 269 10.55 -9.56 3.57
CA LEU A 269 9.10 -9.56 3.75
C LEU A 269 8.50 -10.83 3.14
N PRO A 270 8.47 -11.97 3.87
CA PRO A 270 8.00 -13.25 3.36
C PRO A 270 6.48 -13.43 3.55
N SER A 271 5.70 -12.46 3.05
CA SER A 271 4.26 -12.37 3.26
C SER A 271 3.48 -13.45 2.51
N TYR A 272 2.34 -13.85 3.06
CA TYR A 272 1.35 -14.72 2.41
C TYR A 272 0.36 -13.95 1.54
N ASN A 273 0.06 -12.70 1.89
CA ASN A 273 -0.87 -11.85 1.14
C ASN A 273 -0.43 -10.38 1.19
N GLU A 274 -0.40 -9.75 0.01
CA GLU A 274 -0.11 -8.32 -0.16
C GLU A 274 -0.96 -7.68 -1.27
N GLY A 275 -1.20 -6.37 -1.14
CA GLY A 275 -1.62 -5.55 -2.28
C GLY A 275 -0.38 -5.18 -3.11
N LEU A 276 0.25 -4.07 -2.75
CA LEU A 276 1.62 -3.67 -3.10
C LEU A 276 2.21 -3.01 -1.85
N PRO A 277 3.11 -3.69 -1.10
CA PRO A 277 3.49 -3.25 0.23
C PRO A 277 4.36 -1.99 0.23
N MET A 278 3.92 -0.95 0.95
CA MET A 278 4.68 0.30 1.11
C MET A 278 6.08 0.06 1.66
N ALA A 279 6.24 -0.83 2.63
CA ALA A 279 7.53 -1.14 3.22
C ALA A 279 8.54 -1.72 2.21
N LEU A 280 8.07 -2.49 1.22
CA LEU A 280 8.90 -2.99 0.12
C LEU A 280 9.35 -1.83 -0.78
N LEU A 281 8.42 -0.96 -1.19
CA LEU A 281 8.76 0.21 -2.02
C LEU A 281 9.74 1.14 -1.30
N GLU A 282 9.52 1.39 -0.01
CA GLU A 282 10.42 2.17 0.84
C GLU A 282 11.81 1.53 0.91
N ALA A 283 11.91 0.22 1.14
CA ALA A 283 13.19 -0.49 1.18
C ALA A 283 13.93 -0.42 -0.17
N MET A 284 13.22 -0.62 -1.27
CA MET A 284 13.76 -0.49 -2.63
C MET A 284 14.23 0.95 -2.91
N SER A 285 13.49 1.96 -2.47
CA SER A 285 13.88 3.37 -2.66
C SER A 285 15.18 3.71 -1.94
N TRP A 286 15.45 3.05 -0.82
CA TRP A 286 16.72 3.12 -0.11
C TRP A 286 17.80 2.21 -0.72
N GLY A 287 17.53 1.46 -1.81
CA GLY A 287 18.47 0.56 -2.46
C GLY A 287 18.87 -0.63 -1.59
N LEU A 288 17.96 -1.16 -0.76
CA LEU A 288 18.18 -2.42 -0.07
C LEU A 288 18.01 -3.59 -1.04
N ALA A 289 18.84 -4.62 -0.91
CA ALA A 289 18.51 -5.91 -1.50
C ALA A 289 17.23 -6.44 -0.84
N VAL A 290 16.32 -7.02 -1.63
CA VAL A 290 15.03 -7.44 -1.11
C VAL A 290 14.84 -8.95 -1.21
N ILE A 291 14.31 -9.57 -0.16
CA ILE A 291 13.79 -10.94 -0.15
C ILE A 291 12.30 -10.85 0.13
N THR A 292 11.47 -11.38 -0.74
CA THR A 292 10.01 -11.33 -0.60
C THR A 292 9.35 -12.53 -1.30
N THR A 293 8.04 -12.56 -1.35
CA THR A 293 7.24 -13.65 -1.92
C THR A 293 6.48 -13.19 -3.18
N PRO A 294 6.15 -14.06 -4.13
CA PRO A 294 5.46 -13.71 -5.36
C PRO A 294 3.93 -13.58 -5.16
N VAL A 295 3.49 -12.74 -4.20
CA VAL A 295 2.07 -12.56 -3.87
C VAL A 295 1.55 -11.17 -4.24
N GLY A 296 0.28 -11.07 -4.57
CA GLY A 296 -0.40 -9.82 -4.89
C GLY A 296 0.23 -9.04 -6.04
N GLY A 297 0.59 -7.78 -5.82
CA GLY A 297 1.26 -6.93 -6.81
C GLY A 297 2.79 -7.09 -6.88
N ILE A 298 3.39 -7.90 -6.00
CA ILE A 298 4.85 -8.05 -5.93
C ILE A 298 5.45 -8.63 -7.23
N PRO A 299 4.87 -9.66 -7.90
CA PRO A 299 5.43 -10.21 -9.14
C PRO A 299 5.51 -9.20 -10.29
N GLY A 300 4.67 -8.17 -10.27
CA GLY A 300 4.74 -7.07 -11.25
C GLY A 300 5.90 -6.10 -11.03
N LEU A 301 6.50 -6.13 -9.83
CA LEU A 301 7.59 -5.24 -9.43
C LEU A 301 8.93 -5.97 -9.30
N ILE A 302 8.93 -7.16 -8.69
CA ILE A 302 10.15 -7.93 -8.39
C ILE A 302 10.33 -9.05 -9.41
N LYS A 303 11.49 -9.06 -10.06
CA LYS A 303 11.98 -10.12 -10.91
C LYS A 303 13.08 -10.89 -10.17
N HIS A 304 12.85 -12.19 -10.00
CA HIS A 304 13.75 -13.05 -9.22
C HIS A 304 15.18 -13.00 -9.73
N LYS A 305 16.13 -12.71 -8.84
CA LYS A 305 17.58 -12.55 -9.07
C LYS A 305 17.99 -11.38 -9.98
N GLU A 306 17.04 -10.57 -10.47
CA GLU A 306 17.37 -9.34 -11.22
C GLU A 306 17.36 -8.12 -10.27
N ASN A 307 16.26 -7.91 -9.54
CA ASN A 307 16.08 -6.77 -8.62
C ASN A 307 15.58 -7.17 -7.24
N GLY A 308 15.61 -8.46 -6.91
CA GLY A 308 15.23 -9.04 -5.62
C GLY A 308 15.22 -10.56 -5.68
N ILE A 309 15.04 -11.18 -4.52
CA ILE A 309 14.91 -12.62 -4.39
C ILE A 309 13.47 -12.96 -4.03
N LEU A 310 12.81 -13.78 -4.83
CA LEU A 310 11.50 -14.32 -4.55
C LEU A 310 11.65 -15.71 -3.93
N VAL A 311 10.90 -15.94 -2.85
CA VAL A 311 10.79 -17.23 -2.14
C VAL A 311 9.31 -17.59 -1.99
N GLU A 312 8.97 -18.87 -1.95
CA GLU A 312 7.58 -19.28 -1.76
C GLU A 312 7.10 -18.96 -0.33
N PRO A 313 5.84 -18.50 -0.18
CA PRO A 313 5.27 -18.25 1.13
C PRO A 313 5.31 -19.50 2.03
N GLY A 314 5.84 -19.35 3.24
CA GLY A 314 5.95 -20.45 4.21
C GLY A 314 7.15 -21.40 4.01
N ASP A 315 7.90 -21.27 2.92
CA ASP A 315 9.11 -22.07 2.70
C ASP A 315 10.30 -21.50 3.48
N THR A 316 10.45 -21.95 4.72
CA THR A 316 11.53 -21.52 5.62
C THR A 316 12.93 -21.95 5.15
N TYR A 317 13.04 -23.02 4.37
CA TYR A 317 14.32 -23.47 3.79
C TYR A 317 14.77 -22.59 2.64
N GLN A 318 13.84 -22.25 1.73
CA GLN A 318 14.12 -21.28 0.66
C GLN A 318 14.50 -19.91 1.24
N LEU A 319 13.76 -19.48 2.27
CA LEU A 319 14.02 -18.21 2.96
C LEU A 319 15.40 -18.20 3.60
N ALA A 320 15.78 -19.26 4.32
CA ALA A 320 17.13 -19.40 4.88
C ALA A 320 18.22 -19.39 3.80
N SER A 321 17.99 -20.08 2.70
CA SER A 321 18.93 -20.12 1.57
C SER A 321 19.13 -18.73 0.94
N ALA A 322 18.06 -17.96 0.79
CA ALA A 322 18.11 -16.58 0.30
C ALA A 322 18.84 -15.65 1.28
N ILE A 323 18.57 -15.78 2.58
CA ILE A 323 19.27 -15.02 3.64
C ILE A 323 20.76 -15.33 3.59
N ARG A 324 21.13 -16.62 3.58
CA ARG A 324 22.53 -17.08 3.52
C ARG A 324 23.24 -16.51 2.28
N LEU A 325 22.63 -16.63 1.12
CA LEU A 325 23.19 -16.11 -0.14
C LEU A 325 23.55 -14.63 -0.02
N LEU A 326 22.67 -13.81 0.62
CA LEU A 326 22.91 -12.38 0.82
C LEU A 326 23.85 -12.08 1.99
N ILE A 327 24.06 -12.97 2.94
CA ILE A 327 25.13 -12.85 3.96
C ILE A 327 26.50 -13.07 3.32
N GLU A 328 26.62 -14.10 2.48
CA GLU A 328 27.90 -14.54 1.91
C GLU A 328 28.38 -13.66 0.73
N ASN A 329 27.46 -12.94 0.03
CA ASN A 329 27.78 -12.25 -1.22
C ASN A 329 27.43 -10.75 -1.17
N GLU A 330 28.42 -9.93 -0.81
CA GLU A 330 28.28 -8.46 -0.76
C GLU A 330 28.02 -7.84 -2.14
N ALA A 331 28.70 -8.30 -3.16
CA ALA A 331 28.53 -7.79 -4.53
C ALA A 331 27.08 -8.00 -5.00
N LEU A 332 26.53 -9.20 -4.79
CA LEU A 332 25.13 -9.49 -5.13
C LEU A 332 24.15 -8.62 -4.35
N ARG A 333 24.39 -8.38 -3.01
CA ARG A 333 23.58 -7.46 -2.24
C ARG A 333 23.56 -6.06 -2.86
N SER A 334 24.72 -5.55 -3.23
CA SER A 334 24.87 -4.23 -3.84
C SER A 334 24.16 -4.13 -5.19
N ASP A 335 24.34 -5.13 -6.04
CA ASP A 335 23.75 -5.17 -7.38
C ASP A 335 22.22 -5.27 -7.32
N LEU A 336 21.68 -6.17 -6.49
CA LEU A 336 20.24 -6.29 -6.27
C LEU A 336 19.63 -5.03 -5.67
N GLY A 337 20.32 -4.40 -4.72
CA GLY A 337 19.86 -3.15 -4.11
C GLY A 337 19.81 -1.99 -5.10
N ARG A 338 20.81 -1.88 -5.98
CA ARG A 338 20.83 -0.89 -7.05
C ARG A 338 19.71 -1.13 -8.04
N ALA A 339 19.53 -2.37 -8.52
CA ALA A 339 18.48 -2.73 -9.46
C ALA A 339 17.08 -2.56 -8.84
N ALA A 340 16.90 -2.88 -7.53
CA ALA A 340 15.68 -2.60 -6.79
C ALA A 340 15.34 -1.11 -6.79
N ARG A 341 16.32 -0.25 -6.50
CA ARG A 341 16.13 1.21 -6.54
C ARG A 341 15.75 1.70 -7.93
N GLU A 342 16.44 1.28 -8.97
CA GLU A 342 16.12 1.66 -10.35
C GLU A 342 14.67 1.29 -10.72
N SER A 343 14.23 0.11 -10.29
CA SER A 343 12.87 -0.38 -10.54
C SER A 343 11.77 0.43 -9.83
N VAL A 344 12.08 1.12 -8.72
CA VAL A 344 11.09 1.87 -7.94
C VAL A 344 11.07 3.38 -8.24
N LEU A 345 12.07 3.90 -8.96
CA LEU A 345 12.11 5.32 -9.34
C LEU A 345 10.83 5.83 -10.04
N PRO A 346 10.18 5.07 -10.94
CA PRO A 346 8.94 5.50 -11.58
C PRO A 346 7.76 5.68 -10.60
N PHE A 347 7.85 5.12 -9.39
CA PHE A 347 6.82 5.22 -8.34
C PHE A 347 7.03 6.41 -7.40
N GLY A 348 7.94 7.33 -7.75
CA GLY A 348 8.18 8.55 -7.01
C GLY A 348 6.93 9.44 -6.91
N ALA A 349 6.88 10.27 -5.85
CA ALA A 349 5.71 11.07 -5.50
C ALA A 349 5.21 11.96 -6.65
N ASP A 350 6.11 12.62 -7.39
CA ASP A 350 5.73 13.53 -8.48
C ASP A 350 5.09 12.79 -9.67
N SER A 351 5.66 11.64 -10.08
CA SER A 351 5.11 10.80 -11.15
C SER A 351 3.74 10.25 -10.77
N TYR A 352 3.60 9.82 -9.53
CA TYR A 352 2.34 9.34 -8.97
C TYR A 352 1.29 10.45 -8.94
N TRP A 353 1.66 11.65 -8.44
CA TRP A 353 0.76 12.81 -8.37
C TRP A 353 0.23 13.19 -9.73
N LYS A 354 1.11 13.27 -10.71
CA LYS A 354 0.72 13.54 -12.10
C LYS A 354 -0.28 12.51 -12.61
N ALA A 355 0.00 11.22 -12.45
CA ALA A 355 -0.90 10.16 -12.89
C ALA A 355 -2.27 10.21 -12.16
N LEU A 356 -2.27 10.48 -10.85
CA LEU A 356 -3.49 10.61 -10.06
C LEU A 356 -4.33 11.82 -10.50
N THR A 357 -3.71 12.97 -10.74
CA THR A 357 -4.40 14.19 -11.21
C THR A 357 -4.95 14.02 -12.63
N ASP A 358 -4.28 13.29 -13.51
CA ASP A 358 -4.80 12.90 -14.83
C ASP A 358 -6.05 12.01 -14.71
N ILE A 359 -6.06 11.08 -13.75
CA ILE A 359 -7.24 10.26 -13.43
C ILE A 359 -8.39 11.13 -12.93
N TYR A 360 -8.15 12.07 -12.02
CA TYR A 360 -9.18 12.99 -11.52
C TYR A 360 -9.77 13.81 -12.68
N SER A 361 -8.93 14.48 -13.44
CA SER A 361 -9.32 15.35 -14.56
C SER A 361 -10.16 14.59 -15.60
N SER A 362 -9.71 13.42 -16.02
CA SER A 362 -10.43 12.58 -16.99
C SER A 362 -11.77 12.09 -16.45
N THR A 363 -11.84 11.77 -15.15
CA THR A 363 -13.07 11.31 -14.50
C THR A 363 -14.11 12.43 -14.39
N ILE A 364 -13.70 13.64 -13.99
CA ILE A 364 -14.55 14.81 -13.91
C ILE A 364 -15.08 15.17 -15.29
N TYR A 365 -14.21 15.23 -16.31
CA TYR A 365 -14.58 15.55 -17.68
C TYR A 365 -15.62 14.55 -18.24
N SER A 366 -15.38 13.27 -18.10
CA SER A 366 -16.28 12.21 -18.57
C SER A 366 -17.66 12.30 -17.90
N SER A 367 -17.71 12.56 -16.59
CA SER A 367 -18.97 12.73 -15.83
C SER A 367 -19.76 13.96 -16.29
N THR A 368 -19.08 15.08 -16.56
CA THR A 368 -19.72 16.33 -17.01
C THR A 368 -20.30 16.16 -18.41
N THR A 369 -19.58 15.51 -19.32
CA THR A 369 -20.04 15.26 -20.70
C THR A 369 -21.25 14.32 -20.72
N ALA A 370 -21.24 13.27 -19.90
CA ALA A 370 -22.38 12.35 -19.79
C ALA A 370 -23.66 13.05 -19.29
N LYS A 371 -23.54 13.99 -18.34
CA LYS A 371 -24.69 14.78 -17.85
C LYS A 371 -25.25 15.70 -18.94
N ARG A 372 -24.41 16.40 -19.69
CA ARG A 372 -24.84 17.28 -20.78
C ARG A 372 -25.58 16.53 -21.87
N THR A 373 -25.14 15.34 -22.24
CA THR A 373 -25.84 14.49 -23.23
C THR A 373 -27.16 13.94 -22.72
N ALA A 374 -27.30 13.68 -21.41
CA ALA A 374 -28.56 13.23 -20.80
C ALA A 374 -29.61 14.35 -20.67
N THR A 375 -29.18 15.61 -20.50
CA THR A 375 -30.09 16.78 -20.38
C THR A 375 -30.59 17.27 -21.74
N ASN A 376 -29.88 16.93 -22.82
CA ASN A 376 -30.28 17.31 -24.20
C ASN A 376 -31.12 16.23 -24.91
N ARG A 377 -31.52 15.19 -24.23
CA ARG A 377 -32.48 14.16 -24.66
C ARG A 377 -33.77 14.26 -23.87
#